data_99b080ce1d642d480f44ede259745984
#
_entry.id   99b080ce1d642d480f44ede259745984
#
_cell.length_a   1.000
_cell.length_b   1.000
_cell.length_c   1.000
_cell.angle_alpha   90.00
_cell.angle_beta   90.00
_cell.angle_gamma   90.00
#
_symmetry.space_group_name_H-M   'P 1'
#
loop_
_entity.id
_entity.type
_entity.pdbx_description
1 polymer ?
#
loop_
_entity_poly.entity_id
_entity_poly.type
_entity_poly.pdbx_seq_one_letter_code
_entity_poly.pdbx_strand_id
1 'polypeptide(L)'
;SGAILYYLDQTQHTHISHITSLSRIEEDRYVRLDKFTVRSLELVSTMNEEGTSLLDVLDKTVSPMGSRMLRRWILFPLKDVKPIHERQDVVEYFFRHPEVKELLEEKLEQIGDLERIISKVAVGRVSPREVVQLKVAFRAIEPIKEACTASDEPSLCRIGEQLNACALIRDRIEKEINNDPPSLLNRGGVIATGVNAELDELRAIAYSGKDYLLKVQAREIDLTGISSLKIGFNNVFG
;
A
#
# COMPACT_ATOMS: atom_id res chain seq x y z
N SER A 1 -22.22 1.67 -17.05
CA SER A 1 -20.92 2.29 -17.38
C SER A 1 -21.07 3.74 -17.83
N GLY A 2 -21.95 4.09 -18.78
CA GLY A 2 -22.14 5.47 -19.26
C GLY A 2 -22.47 6.46 -18.15
N ALA A 3 -23.34 6.11 -17.19
CA ALA A 3 -23.67 6.96 -16.06
C ALA A 3 -22.47 7.27 -15.16
N ILE A 4 -21.53 6.33 -14.98
CA ILE A 4 -20.31 6.55 -14.19
C ILE A 4 -19.38 7.52 -14.93
N LEU A 5 -19.18 7.33 -16.22
CA LEU A 5 -18.37 8.25 -17.03
C LEU A 5 -18.95 9.66 -17.05
N TYR A 6 -20.27 9.78 -17.22
CA TYR A 6 -20.97 11.05 -17.13
C TYR A 6 -20.80 11.72 -15.77
N TYR A 7 -20.91 10.96 -14.67
CA TYR A 7 -20.69 11.48 -13.32
C TYR A 7 -19.26 11.99 -13.11
N LEU A 8 -18.27 11.23 -13.60
CA LEU A 8 -16.86 11.64 -13.51
C LEU A 8 -16.58 12.92 -14.31
N ASP A 9 -17.19 13.07 -15.48
CA ASP A 9 -17.11 14.28 -16.29
C ASP A 9 -17.75 15.48 -15.57
N GLN A 10 -18.96 15.33 -15.05
CA GLN A 10 -19.67 16.38 -14.29
C GLN A 10 -18.94 16.80 -13.01
N THR A 11 -18.22 15.89 -12.38
CA THR A 11 -17.43 16.17 -11.17
C THR A 11 -15.99 16.60 -11.46
N GLN A 12 -15.68 16.94 -12.72
CA GLN A 12 -14.38 17.45 -13.18
C GLN A 12 -13.19 16.55 -12.82
N HIS A 13 -13.38 15.24 -12.79
CA HIS A 13 -12.28 14.29 -12.65
C HIS A 13 -11.52 14.17 -13.97
N THR A 14 -10.46 14.99 -14.14
CA THR A 14 -9.66 15.06 -15.37
C THR A 14 -8.64 13.93 -15.52
N HIS A 15 -8.24 13.28 -14.40
CA HIS A 15 -7.22 12.23 -14.39
C HIS A 15 -7.86 10.84 -14.40
N ILE A 16 -8.55 10.47 -15.48
CA ILE A 16 -9.21 9.16 -15.64
C ILE A 16 -8.52 8.23 -16.64
N SER A 17 -7.36 8.61 -17.15
CA SER A 17 -6.57 7.82 -18.13
C SER A 17 -6.15 6.44 -17.61
N HIS A 18 -6.11 6.26 -16.29
CA HIS A 18 -5.84 4.96 -15.64
C HIS A 18 -7.02 3.97 -15.72
N ILE A 19 -8.23 4.43 -16.10
CA ILE A 19 -9.39 3.57 -16.31
C ILE A 19 -9.33 3.06 -17.77
N THR A 20 -8.67 1.92 -17.96
CA THR A 20 -8.37 1.39 -19.29
C THR A 20 -9.34 0.33 -19.77
N SER A 21 -10.08 -0.31 -18.87
CA SER A 21 -10.97 -1.43 -19.22
C SER A 21 -12.23 -1.45 -18.37
N LEU A 22 -13.28 -1.98 -18.97
CA LEU A 22 -14.54 -2.28 -18.32
C LEU A 22 -14.81 -3.78 -18.48
N SER A 23 -14.96 -4.51 -17.38
CA SER A 23 -15.31 -5.90 -17.41
C SER A 23 -16.68 -6.15 -16.79
N ARG A 24 -17.45 -7.06 -17.37
CA ARG A 24 -18.69 -7.54 -16.77
C ARG A 24 -18.35 -8.72 -15.84
N ILE A 25 -18.98 -8.75 -14.66
CA ILE A 25 -18.94 -9.95 -13.82
C ILE A 25 -19.73 -11.04 -14.55
N GLU A 26 -19.07 -12.15 -14.87
CA GLU A 26 -19.71 -13.32 -15.50
C GLU A 26 -20.61 -14.00 -14.46
N GLU A 27 -21.90 -13.68 -14.49
CA GLU A 27 -22.89 -14.20 -13.53
C GLU A 27 -22.98 -15.73 -13.54
N ASP A 28 -22.68 -16.35 -14.69
CA ASP A 28 -22.79 -17.81 -14.86
C ASP A 28 -21.74 -18.62 -14.07
N ARG A 29 -20.64 -17.97 -13.66
CA ARG A 29 -19.57 -18.60 -12.87
C ARG A 29 -19.85 -18.67 -11.37
N TYR A 30 -20.85 -17.92 -10.88
CA TYR A 30 -21.13 -17.76 -9.47
C TYR A 30 -22.56 -18.18 -9.12
N VAL A 31 -22.76 -18.63 -7.89
CA VAL A 31 -24.09 -18.77 -7.31
C VAL A 31 -24.66 -17.36 -7.12
N ARG A 32 -25.85 -17.15 -7.69
CA ARG A 32 -26.49 -15.85 -7.63
C ARG A 32 -27.15 -15.65 -6.26
N LEU A 33 -26.64 -14.73 -5.49
CA LEU A 33 -27.22 -14.29 -4.23
C LEU A 33 -27.83 -12.89 -4.43
N ASP A 34 -29.12 -12.75 -4.18
CA ASP A 34 -29.76 -11.44 -4.19
C ASP A 34 -29.53 -10.68 -2.87
N LYS A 35 -29.88 -9.41 -2.86
CA LYS A 35 -29.67 -8.54 -1.70
C LYS A 35 -30.44 -9.02 -0.47
N PHE A 36 -31.62 -9.64 -0.65
CA PHE A 36 -32.42 -10.15 0.47
C PHE A 36 -31.75 -11.38 1.07
N THR A 37 -31.30 -12.32 0.25
CA THR A 37 -30.56 -13.51 0.67
C THR A 37 -29.29 -13.13 1.44
N VAL A 38 -28.47 -12.19 0.91
CA VAL A 38 -27.25 -11.70 1.59
C VAL A 38 -27.58 -11.13 2.98
N ARG A 39 -28.65 -10.34 3.08
CA ARG A 39 -29.08 -9.74 4.33
C ARG A 39 -29.68 -10.76 5.30
N SER A 40 -30.57 -11.64 4.81
CA SER A 40 -31.26 -12.62 5.66
C SER A 40 -30.31 -13.68 6.22
N LEU A 41 -29.24 -14.02 5.49
CA LEU A 41 -28.18 -14.92 5.94
C LEU A 41 -27.08 -14.20 6.75
N GLU A 42 -27.18 -12.89 6.92
CA GLU A 42 -26.19 -12.06 7.62
C GLU A 42 -24.75 -12.33 7.14
N LEU A 43 -24.56 -12.42 5.82
CA LEU A 43 -23.27 -12.83 5.25
C LEU A 43 -22.15 -11.80 5.49
N VAL A 44 -22.44 -10.51 5.40
CA VAL A 44 -21.45 -9.42 5.46
C VAL A 44 -21.85 -8.25 6.37
N SER A 45 -23.03 -8.33 6.97
CA SER A 45 -23.53 -7.36 7.93
C SER A 45 -24.67 -8.00 8.72
N THR A 46 -24.87 -7.58 9.95
CA THR A 46 -25.93 -8.09 10.84
C THR A 46 -27.17 -7.22 10.77
N MET A 47 -28.31 -7.75 11.16
CA MET A 47 -29.56 -7.01 11.32
C MET A 47 -29.63 -6.35 12.71
N ASN A 48 -28.93 -6.90 13.71
CA ASN A 48 -28.84 -6.40 15.06
C ASN A 48 -27.48 -5.74 15.31
N GLU A 49 -27.42 -4.66 16.05
CA GLU A 49 -26.19 -3.92 16.35
C GLU A 49 -25.14 -4.79 17.10
N GLU A 50 -25.58 -5.70 17.94
CA GLU A 50 -24.70 -6.64 18.69
C GLU A 50 -24.45 -7.96 17.96
N GLY A 51 -24.94 -8.10 16.73
CA GLY A 51 -24.82 -9.32 15.95
C GLY A 51 -23.42 -9.50 15.37
N THR A 52 -23.10 -10.74 14.95
CA THR A 52 -21.84 -11.08 14.29
C THR A 52 -22.16 -11.70 12.93
N SER A 53 -21.69 -11.11 11.84
CA SER A 53 -21.91 -11.64 10.49
C SER A 53 -21.00 -12.84 10.19
N LEU A 54 -21.32 -13.59 9.15
CA LEU A 54 -20.45 -14.68 8.68
C LEU A 54 -19.04 -14.15 8.34
N LEU A 55 -18.96 -12.98 7.69
CA LEU A 55 -17.68 -12.37 7.35
C LEU A 55 -16.86 -12.07 8.62
N ASP A 56 -17.47 -11.52 9.67
CA ASP A 56 -16.77 -11.18 10.92
C ASP A 56 -16.15 -12.42 11.58
N VAL A 57 -16.83 -13.57 11.48
CA VAL A 57 -16.31 -14.84 12.01
C VAL A 57 -15.17 -15.40 11.16
N LEU A 58 -15.28 -15.32 9.83
CA LEU A 58 -14.36 -15.94 8.89
C LEU A 58 -13.13 -15.07 8.59
N ASP A 59 -13.24 -13.72 8.73
CA ASP A 59 -12.14 -12.84 8.36
C ASP A 59 -10.99 -12.92 9.37
N LYS A 60 -10.01 -13.74 9.01
CA LYS A 60 -8.70 -13.87 9.67
C LYS A 60 -7.58 -13.42 8.72
N THR A 61 -7.92 -12.64 7.71
CA THR A 61 -6.94 -12.15 6.73
C THR A 61 -5.99 -11.13 7.36
N VAL A 62 -4.73 -11.19 6.97
CA VAL A 62 -3.66 -10.31 7.51
C VAL A 62 -3.44 -9.05 6.67
N SER A 63 -4.19 -8.89 5.59
CA SER A 63 -4.09 -7.70 4.73
C SER A 63 -5.46 -7.13 4.35
N PRO A 64 -5.59 -5.80 4.17
CA PRO A 64 -6.85 -5.18 3.73
C PRO A 64 -7.33 -5.69 2.36
N MET A 65 -6.40 -6.05 1.46
CA MET A 65 -6.72 -6.65 0.16
C MET A 65 -7.32 -8.04 0.33
N GLY A 66 -6.77 -8.84 1.26
CA GLY A 66 -7.30 -10.16 1.60
C GLY A 66 -8.73 -10.08 2.14
N SER A 67 -9.00 -9.16 3.07
CA SER A 67 -10.34 -8.94 3.62
C SER A 67 -11.35 -8.56 2.52
N ARG A 68 -11.00 -7.66 1.60
CA ARG A 68 -11.84 -7.33 0.44
C ARG A 68 -12.07 -8.53 -0.47
N MET A 69 -11.04 -9.34 -0.70
CA MET A 69 -11.15 -10.57 -1.50
C MET A 69 -12.07 -11.59 -0.83
N LEU A 70 -11.91 -11.84 0.48
CA LEU A 70 -12.75 -12.76 1.24
C LEU A 70 -14.22 -12.31 1.21
N ARG A 71 -14.48 -11.01 1.44
CA ARG A 71 -15.82 -10.43 1.32
C ARG A 71 -16.42 -10.69 -0.07
N ARG A 72 -15.62 -10.51 -1.12
CA ARG A 72 -16.06 -10.77 -2.50
C ARG A 72 -16.35 -12.26 -2.72
N TRP A 73 -15.55 -13.17 -2.17
CA TRP A 73 -15.77 -14.61 -2.28
C TRP A 73 -17.06 -15.07 -1.60
N ILE A 74 -17.39 -14.49 -0.45
CA ILE A 74 -18.66 -14.76 0.26
C ILE A 74 -19.85 -14.27 -0.55
N LEU A 75 -19.76 -13.11 -1.19
CA LEU A 75 -20.86 -12.54 -1.98
C LEU A 75 -21.01 -13.16 -3.37
N PHE A 76 -19.95 -13.76 -3.90
CA PHE A 76 -19.89 -14.40 -5.22
C PHE A 76 -19.31 -15.82 -5.08
N PRO A 77 -20.05 -16.76 -4.44
CA PRO A 77 -19.57 -18.12 -4.29
C PRO A 77 -19.44 -18.80 -5.66
N LEU A 78 -18.37 -19.57 -5.83
CA LEU A 78 -18.15 -20.32 -7.05
C LEU A 78 -19.22 -21.40 -7.23
N LYS A 79 -19.62 -21.64 -8.48
CA LYS A 79 -20.60 -22.63 -8.87
C LYS A 79 -19.93 -23.90 -9.43
N ASP A 80 -18.82 -23.71 -10.15
CA ASP A 80 -18.14 -24.81 -10.81
C ASP A 80 -17.25 -25.58 -9.85
N VAL A 81 -17.28 -26.88 -9.92
CA VAL A 81 -16.57 -27.80 -9.03
C VAL A 81 -15.07 -27.68 -9.19
N LYS A 82 -14.56 -27.55 -10.42
CA LYS A 82 -13.10 -27.48 -10.69
C LYS A 82 -12.40 -26.33 -9.94
N PRO A 83 -12.81 -25.05 -10.07
CA PRO A 83 -12.18 -23.97 -9.33
C PRO A 83 -12.42 -24.03 -7.80
N ILE A 84 -13.46 -24.75 -7.35
CA ILE A 84 -13.64 -25.03 -5.91
C ILE A 84 -12.56 -25.97 -5.43
N HIS A 85 -12.34 -27.09 -6.15
CA HIS A 85 -11.28 -28.04 -5.82
C HIS A 85 -9.88 -27.38 -5.86
N GLU A 86 -9.58 -26.59 -6.88
CA GLU A 86 -8.32 -25.85 -6.98
C GLU A 86 -8.04 -24.98 -5.72
N ARG A 87 -9.07 -24.36 -5.11
CA ARG A 87 -8.92 -23.64 -3.84
C ARG A 87 -8.75 -24.56 -2.65
N GLN A 88 -9.45 -25.68 -2.63
CA GLN A 88 -9.33 -26.68 -1.55
C GLN A 88 -7.95 -27.34 -1.56
N ASP A 89 -7.40 -27.65 -2.73
CA ASP A 89 -6.07 -28.22 -2.89
C ASP A 89 -4.99 -27.30 -2.32
N VAL A 90 -5.08 -25.98 -2.57
CA VAL A 90 -4.20 -24.99 -1.95
C VAL A 90 -4.33 -24.95 -0.42
N VAL A 91 -5.56 -25.04 0.10
CA VAL A 91 -5.78 -25.09 1.56
C VAL A 91 -5.19 -26.39 2.14
N GLU A 92 -5.39 -27.52 1.48
CA GLU A 92 -4.80 -28.81 1.89
C GLU A 92 -3.27 -28.75 1.87
N TYR A 93 -2.68 -28.11 0.86
CA TYR A 93 -1.24 -27.87 0.80
C TYR A 93 -0.73 -27.14 2.05
N PHE A 94 -1.38 -26.07 2.47
CA PHE A 94 -1.01 -25.31 3.66
C PHE A 94 -1.20 -26.09 4.97
N PHE A 95 -2.14 -27.02 5.03
CA PHE A 95 -2.24 -27.94 6.18
C PHE A 95 -1.07 -28.92 6.26
N ARG A 96 -0.54 -29.34 5.11
CA ARG A 96 0.62 -30.23 5.03
C ARG A 96 1.95 -29.49 5.18
N HIS A 97 1.99 -28.19 4.85
CA HIS A 97 3.17 -27.34 4.86
C HIS A 97 2.95 -26.07 5.71
N PRO A 98 2.84 -26.21 7.05
CA PRO A 98 2.57 -25.08 7.95
C PRO A 98 3.68 -24.02 7.90
N GLU A 99 4.94 -24.41 7.66
CA GLU A 99 6.07 -23.50 7.51
C GLU A 99 5.91 -22.56 6.31
N VAL A 100 5.35 -23.03 5.19
CA VAL A 100 5.06 -22.20 4.02
C VAL A 100 3.93 -21.23 4.34
N LYS A 101 2.87 -21.71 5.02
CA LYS A 101 1.76 -20.87 5.46
C LYS A 101 2.26 -19.72 6.35
N GLU A 102 3.06 -20.02 7.36
CA GLU A 102 3.61 -19.03 8.31
C GLU A 102 4.48 -17.99 7.58
N LEU A 103 5.34 -18.43 6.65
CA LEU A 103 6.13 -17.53 5.81
C LEU A 103 5.22 -16.58 5.01
N LEU A 104 4.20 -17.11 4.34
CA LEU A 104 3.29 -16.30 3.54
C LEU A 104 2.51 -15.31 4.40
N GLU A 105 2.04 -15.74 5.57
CA GLU A 105 1.32 -14.89 6.53
C GLU A 105 2.18 -13.72 6.99
N GLU A 106 3.42 -13.99 7.44
CA GLU A 106 4.40 -12.96 7.81
C GLU A 106 4.68 -11.96 6.69
N LYS A 107 4.86 -12.43 5.46
CA LYS A 107 5.17 -11.55 4.33
C LYS A 107 3.94 -10.77 3.84
N LEU A 108 2.75 -11.36 3.89
CA LEU A 108 1.50 -10.67 3.53
C LEU A 108 1.18 -9.52 4.48
N GLU A 109 1.50 -9.64 5.77
CA GLU A 109 1.38 -8.53 6.73
C GLU A 109 2.22 -7.31 6.33
N GLN A 110 3.40 -7.53 5.75
CA GLN A 110 4.31 -6.48 5.33
C GLN A 110 3.86 -5.75 4.05
N ILE A 111 3.02 -6.38 3.22
CA ILE A 111 2.60 -5.81 1.93
C ILE A 111 1.68 -4.59 2.10
N GLY A 112 0.81 -4.60 3.11
CA GLY A 112 -0.16 -3.53 3.33
C GLY A 112 -1.24 -3.45 2.24
N ASP A 113 -1.71 -2.24 1.92
CA ASP A 113 -2.81 -2.02 0.95
C ASP A 113 -2.29 -1.47 -0.39
N LEU A 114 -1.73 -2.35 -1.22
CA LEU A 114 -1.20 -1.98 -2.54
C LEU A 114 -2.27 -1.42 -3.47
N GLU A 115 -3.48 -1.95 -3.49
CA GLU A 115 -4.57 -1.47 -4.35
C GLU A 115 -4.86 0.01 -4.09
N ARG A 116 -4.90 0.39 -2.80
CA ARG A 116 -5.14 1.77 -2.40
C ARG A 116 -3.97 2.69 -2.75
N ILE A 117 -2.73 2.23 -2.55
CA ILE A 117 -1.54 3.02 -2.88
C ILE A 117 -1.46 3.24 -4.39
N ILE A 118 -1.66 2.19 -5.21
CA ILE A 118 -1.63 2.30 -6.67
C ILE A 118 -2.73 3.23 -7.20
N SER A 119 -3.91 3.20 -6.61
CA SER A 119 -4.97 4.15 -6.96
C SER A 119 -4.55 5.61 -6.70
N LYS A 120 -3.80 5.89 -5.63
CA LYS A 120 -3.25 7.22 -5.33
C LYS A 120 -2.12 7.60 -6.29
N VAL A 121 -1.27 6.64 -6.68
CA VAL A 121 -0.23 6.86 -7.70
C VAL A 121 -0.87 7.29 -9.01
N ALA A 122 -1.93 6.59 -9.46
CA ALA A 122 -2.62 6.89 -10.72
C ALA A 122 -3.18 8.32 -10.80
N VAL A 123 -3.59 8.89 -9.66
CA VAL A 123 -4.10 10.27 -9.58
C VAL A 123 -3.08 11.29 -9.06
N GLY A 124 -1.80 10.91 -8.91
CA GLY A 124 -0.72 11.79 -8.44
C GLY A 124 -0.85 12.26 -6.98
N ARG A 125 -1.56 11.51 -6.13
CA ARG A 125 -1.80 11.85 -4.71
C ARG A 125 -1.10 10.93 -3.72
N VAL A 126 -0.11 10.19 -4.17
CA VAL A 126 0.70 9.32 -3.30
C VAL A 126 1.66 10.16 -2.45
N SER A 127 1.78 9.85 -1.17
CA SER A 127 2.74 10.47 -0.28
C SER A 127 4.11 9.77 -0.34
N PRO A 128 5.21 10.45 0.05
CA PRO A 128 6.53 9.82 0.09
C PRO A 128 6.60 8.56 0.96
N ARG A 129 5.89 8.54 2.08
CA ARG A 129 5.81 7.35 2.95
C ARG A 129 5.11 6.17 2.29
N GLU A 130 4.06 6.44 1.51
CA GLU A 130 3.38 5.39 0.74
C GLU A 130 4.26 4.85 -0.39
N VAL A 131 5.14 5.69 -0.98
CA VAL A 131 6.14 5.21 -1.95
C VAL A 131 7.15 4.28 -1.27
N VAL A 132 7.60 4.59 -0.05
CA VAL A 132 8.47 3.69 0.74
C VAL A 132 7.72 2.40 1.09
N GLN A 133 6.41 2.47 1.40
CA GLN A 133 5.61 1.26 1.64
C GLN A 133 5.54 0.35 0.39
N LEU A 134 5.49 0.92 -0.83
CA LEU A 134 5.60 0.11 -2.06
C LEU A 134 6.92 -0.66 -2.12
N LYS A 135 8.04 -0.04 -1.76
CA LYS A 135 9.34 -0.71 -1.69
C LYS A 135 9.31 -1.90 -0.73
N VAL A 136 8.76 -1.71 0.47
CA VAL A 136 8.62 -2.78 1.48
C VAL A 136 7.75 -3.92 0.93
N ALA A 137 6.62 -3.58 0.31
CA ALA A 137 5.73 -4.56 -0.29
C ALA A 137 6.41 -5.35 -1.41
N PHE A 138 7.15 -4.70 -2.30
CA PHE A 138 7.88 -5.38 -3.38
C PHE A 138 8.95 -6.33 -2.85
N ARG A 139 9.63 -5.99 -1.76
CA ARG A 139 10.56 -6.88 -1.08
C ARG A 139 9.86 -8.12 -0.48
N ALA A 140 8.67 -7.93 0.09
CA ALA A 140 7.90 -9.02 0.67
C ALA A 140 7.31 -9.97 -0.39
N ILE A 141 7.04 -9.50 -1.61
CA ILE A 141 6.53 -10.31 -2.72
C ILE A 141 7.58 -11.34 -3.19
N GLU A 142 8.86 -11.04 -3.11
CA GLU A 142 9.93 -11.92 -3.62
C GLU A 142 9.93 -13.30 -2.93
N PRO A 143 10.03 -13.40 -1.59
CA PRO A 143 9.95 -14.70 -0.92
C PRO A 143 8.57 -15.38 -1.06
N ILE A 144 7.48 -14.63 -1.19
CA ILE A 144 6.16 -15.21 -1.49
C ILE A 144 6.19 -15.89 -2.86
N LYS A 145 6.72 -15.21 -3.88
CA LYS A 145 6.87 -15.76 -5.22
C LYS A 145 7.71 -17.03 -5.22
N GLU A 146 8.85 -17.00 -4.56
CA GLU A 146 9.75 -18.15 -4.45
C GLU A 146 9.07 -19.34 -3.79
N ALA A 147 8.41 -19.14 -2.65
CA ALA A 147 7.71 -20.19 -1.93
C ALA A 147 6.54 -20.78 -2.75
N CYS A 148 5.77 -19.92 -3.43
CA CYS A 148 4.68 -20.38 -4.28
C CYS A 148 5.18 -21.14 -5.51
N THR A 149 6.25 -20.68 -6.15
CA THR A 149 6.82 -21.32 -7.36
C THR A 149 7.50 -22.65 -7.04
N ALA A 150 8.08 -22.76 -5.84
CA ALA A 150 8.73 -23.99 -5.37
C ALA A 150 7.74 -25.07 -4.88
N SER A 151 6.44 -24.72 -4.76
CA SER A 151 5.43 -25.68 -4.32
C SER A 151 5.14 -26.74 -5.38
N ASP A 152 4.69 -27.91 -4.96
CA ASP A 152 4.18 -28.99 -5.82
C ASP A 152 2.69 -28.84 -6.12
N GLU A 153 2.01 -27.84 -5.54
CA GLU A 153 0.61 -27.51 -5.82
C GLU A 153 0.47 -26.63 -7.08
N PRO A 154 -0.16 -27.15 -8.17
CA PRO A 154 -0.20 -26.44 -9.45
C PRO A 154 -0.88 -25.06 -9.40
N SER A 155 -1.89 -24.90 -8.55
CA SER A 155 -2.61 -23.62 -8.43
C SER A 155 -1.76 -22.58 -7.70
N LEU A 156 -1.00 -22.99 -6.71
CA LEU A 156 -0.07 -22.14 -5.97
C LEU A 156 1.12 -21.74 -6.84
N CYS A 157 1.67 -22.71 -7.58
CA CYS A 157 2.75 -22.47 -8.55
C CYS A 157 2.35 -21.42 -9.60
N ARG A 158 1.14 -21.54 -10.18
CA ARG A 158 0.60 -20.52 -11.12
C ARG A 158 0.50 -19.14 -10.51
N ILE A 159 0.10 -19.04 -9.24
CA ILE A 159 0.07 -17.74 -8.52
C ILE A 159 1.50 -17.19 -8.42
N GLY A 160 2.47 -18.00 -8.03
CA GLY A 160 3.88 -17.61 -7.95
C GLY A 160 4.43 -17.11 -9.29
N GLU A 161 4.13 -17.78 -10.38
CA GLU A 161 4.55 -17.37 -11.75
C GLU A 161 3.96 -16.00 -12.16
N GLN A 162 2.76 -15.68 -11.72
CA GLN A 162 2.09 -14.41 -12.02
C GLN A 162 2.58 -13.25 -11.15
N LEU A 163 3.20 -13.54 -10.01
CA LEU A 163 3.72 -12.50 -9.13
C LEU A 163 4.96 -11.83 -9.73
N ASN A 164 5.00 -10.51 -9.65
CA ASN A 164 6.14 -9.71 -10.04
C ASN A 164 6.59 -8.82 -8.88
N ALA A 165 7.81 -9.03 -8.39
CA ALA A 165 8.40 -8.25 -7.31
C ALA A 165 8.84 -6.83 -7.73
N CYS A 166 8.62 -6.43 -8.98
CA CYS A 166 8.89 -5.10 -9.53
C CYS A 166 10.30 -4.58 -9.14
N ALA A 167 11.33 -5.41 -9.28
CA ALA A 167 12.69 -5.15 -8.79
C ALA A 167 13.25 -3.80 -9.24
N LEU A 168 13.08 -3.44 -10.52
CA LEU A 168 13.55 -2.16 -11.06
C LEU A 168 12.93 -0.94 -10.34
N ILE A 169 11.63 -1.01 -10.05
CA ILE A 169 10.92 0.07 -9.33
C ILE A 169 11.35 0.08 -7.87
N ARG A 170 11.43 -1.08 -7.23
CA ARG A 170 11.92 -1.25 -5.86
C ARG A 170 13.30 -0.61 -5.67
N ASP A 171 14.24 -0.97 -6.53
CA ASP A 171 15.63 -0.53 -6.45
C ASP A 171 15.76 0.97 -6.73
N ARG A 172 14.91 1.49 -7.63
CA ARG A 172 14.83 2.91 -7.89
C ARG A 172 14.31 3.68 -6.67
N ILE A 173 13.24 3.20 -6.03
CA ILE A 173 12.71 3.81 -4.80
C ILE A 173 13.77 3.78 -3.69
N GLU A 174 14.47 2.65 -3.52
CA GLU A 174 15.54 2.49 -2.54
C GLU A 174 16.67 3.50 -2.72
N LYS A 175 17.04 3.76 -3.96
CA LYS A 175 18.13 4.67 -4.31
C LYS A 175 17.72 6.14 -4.17
N GLU A 176 16.50 6.49 -4.61
CA GLU A 176 16.10 7.88 -4.81
C GLU A 176 15.34 8.48 -3.61
N ILE A 177 14.67 7.68 -2.81
CA ILE A 177 13.82 8.14 -1.71
C ILE A 177 14.45 7.80 -0.36
N ASN A 178 14.44 8.73 0.56
CA ASN A 178 14.86 8.47 1.95
C ASN A 178 14.02 7.35 2.58
N ASN A 179 14.63 6.56 3.46
CA ASN A 179 13.94 5.44 4.12
C ASN A 179 12.84 5.89 5.09
N ASP A 180 12.99 7.05 5.71
CA ASP A 180 11.96 7.68 6.56
C ASP A 180 11.67 9.11 6.06
N PRO A 181 10.95 9.24 4.94
CA PRO A 181 10.63 10.54 4.39
C PRO A 181 9.49 11.19 5.19
N PRO A 182 9.39 12.52 5.20
CA PRO A 182 8.24 13.21 5.78
C PRO A 182 6.95 12.87 5.02
N SER A 183 5.81 12.97 5.70
CA SER A 183 4.50 12.71 5.07
C SER A 183 4.14 13.76 4.01
N LEU A 184 4.66 15.00 4.14
CA LEU A 184 4.38 16.11 3.24
C LEU A 184 5.63 16.50 2.46
N LEU A 185 5.49 16.67 1.15
CA LEU A 185 6.57 17.04 0.24
C LEU A 185 7.21 18.40 0.60
N ASN A 186 6.43 19.35 1.08
CA ASN A 186 6.89 20.72 1.41
C ASN A 186 7.83 20.79 2.62
N ARG A 187 7.97 19.70 3.38
CA ARG A 187 8.92 19.63 4.51
C ARG A 187 10.36 19.34 4.07
N GLY A 188 10.58 19.06 2.79
CA GLY A 188 11.89 18.64 2.29
C GLY A 188 12.32 17.25 2.79
N GLY A 189 13.57 16.84 2.50
CA GLY A 189 14.12 15.58 3.01
C GLY A 189 13.54 14.30 2.39
N VAL A 190 12.81 14.40 1.28
CA VAL A 190 12.20 13.24 0.59
C VAL A 190 13.22 12.50 -0.26
N ILE A 191 13.98 13.23 -1.06
CA ILE A 191 15.00 12.66 -1.97
C ILE A 191 16.25 12.30 -1.17
N ALA A 192 16.83 11.13 -1.42
CA ALA A 192 18.04 10.67 -0.77
C ALA A 192 19.26 11.54 -1.20
N THR A 193 20.26 11.59 -0.34
CA THR A 193 21.53 12.25 -0.65
C THR A 193 22.27 11.50 -1.77
N GLY A 194 22.90 12.22 -2.68
CA GLY A 194 23.66 11.64 -3.81
C GLY A 194 22.80 11.38 -5.06
N VAL A 195 21.49 11.65 -5.03
CA VAL A 195 20.59 11.50 -6.19
C VAL A 195 20.66 12.71 -7.12
N ASN A 196 20.77 13.91 -6.56
CA ASN A 196 20.84 15.15 -7.32
C ASN A 196 21.88 16.07 -6.68
N ALA A 197 22.97 16.34 -7.40
CA ALA A 197 24.09 17.12 -6.91
C ALA A 197 23.70 18.57 -6.58
N GLU A 198 22.85 19.20 -7.38
CA GLU A 198 22.39 20.57 -7.15
C GLU A 198 21.56 20.66 -5.86
N LEU A 199 20.67 19.70 -5.63
CA LEU A 199 19.90 19.62 -4.40
C LEU A 199 20.81 19.43 -3.17
N ASP A 200 21.83 18.60 -3.29
CA ASP A 200 22.76 18.35 -2.19
C ASP A 200 23.62 19.59 -1.89
N GLU A 201 24.02 20.33 -2.93
CA GLU A 201 24.71 21.62 -2.77
C GLU A 201 23.82 22.66 -2.08
N LEU A 202 22.55 22.80 -2.50
CA LEU A 202 21.59 23.71 -1.86
C LEU A 202 21.33 23.32 -0.39
N ARG A 203 21.27 22.03 -0.10
CA ARG A 203 21.17 21.55 1.29
C ARG A 203 22.41 21.91 2.11
N ALA A 204 23.61 21.71 1.56
CA ALA A 204 24.86 22.06 2.22
C ALA A 204 24.91 23.55 2.55
N ILE A 205 24.50 24.42 1.64
CA ILE A 205 24.40 25.87 1.86
C ILE A 205 23.39 26.17 2.97
N ALA A 206 22.19 25.55 2.95
CA ALA A 206 21.18 25.77 3.97
C ALA A 206 21.62 25.31 5.37
N TYR A 207 22.34 24.18 5.46
CA TYR A 207 22.91 23.72 6.73
C TYR A 207 24.07 24.55 7.21
N SER A 208 24.99 24.96 6.30
CA SER A 208 26.13 25.82 6.66
C SER A 208 25.65 27.18 7.15
N GLY A 209 24.60 27.74 6.57
CA GLY A 209 24.00 29.00 7.06
C GLY A 209 23.47 28.87 8.48
N LYS A 210 22.80 27.74 8.80
CA LYS A 210 22.32 27.47 10.17
C LYS A 210 23.48 27.30 11.17
N ASP A 211 24.52 26.55 10.80
CA ASP A 211 25.71 26.37 11.62
C ASP A 211 26.47 27.69 11.82
N TYR A 212 26.52 28.54 10.80
CA TYR A 212 27.09 29.86 10.91
C TYR A 212 26.32 30.72 11.91
N LEU A 213 24.99 30.74 11.86
CA LEU A 213 24.16 31.47 12.83
C LEU A 213 24.35 30.97 14.25
N LEU A 214 24.48 29.66 14.47
CA LEU A 214 24.76 29.06 15.77
C LEU A 214 26.16 29.50 16.29
N LYS A 215 27.17 29.55 15.42
CA LYS A 215 28.51 30.06 15.77
C LYS A 215 28.49 31.56 16.13
N VAL A 216 27.75 32.36 15.37
CA VAL A 216 27.54 33.77 15.69
C VAL A 216 26.83 33.92 17.04
N GLN A 217 25.77 33.18 17.28
CA GLN A 217 25.05 33.21 18.57
C GLN A 217 25.96 32.85 19.74
N ALA A 218 26.75 31.79 19.63
CA ALA A 218 27.70 31.38 20.66
C ALA A 218 28.74 32.50 20.94
N ARG A 219 29.33 33.09 19.89
CA ARG A 219 30.28 34.18 20.00
C ARG A 219 29.68 35.40 20.70
N GLU A 220 28.45 35.79 20.34
CA GLU A 220 27.78 36.94 20.95
C GLU A 220 27.37 36.68 22.41
N ILE A 221 27.03 35.43 22.77
CA ILE A 221 26.81 35.01 24.16
C ILE A 221 28.11 35.21 24.98
N ASP A 222 29.24 34.75 24.44
CA ASP A 222 30.56 34.91 25.11
C ASP A 222 30.97 36.36 25.28
N LEU A 223 30.70 37.19 24.28
CA LEU A 223 31.04 38.63 24.33
C LEU A 223 30.13 39.44 25.24
N THR A 224 28.84 39.11 25.27
CA THR A 224 27.85 39.90 26.02
C THR A 224 27.54 39.35 27.40
N GLY A 225 27.90 38.08 27.69
CA GLY A 225 27.53 37.38 28.92
C GLY A 225 26.05 37.04 29.04
N ILE A 226 25.25 37.24 27.96
CA ILE A 226 23.80 37.00 27.96
C ILE A 226 23.51 35.58 27.48
N SER A 227 23.39 34.65 28.41
CA SER A 227 23.15 33.23 28.11
C SER A 227 21.79 32.92 27.40
N SER A 228 20.83 33.83 27.49
CA SER A 228 19.51 33.70 26.88
C SER A 228 19.40 34.30 25.46
N LEU A 229 20.52 34.79 24.89
CA LEU A 229 20.54 35.34 23.54
C LEU A 229 20.12 34.31 22.52
N LYS A 230 19.16 34.65 21.67
CA LYS A 230 18.69 33.80 20.56
C LYS A 230 18.72 34.61 19.27
N ILE A 231 19.27 34.00 18.24
CA ILE A 231 19.16 34.50 16.87
C ILE A 231 17.99 33.77 16.22
N GLY A 232 17.00 34.48 15.74
CA GLY A 232 15.80 33.95 15.08
C GLY A 232 15.43 34.75 13.85
N PHE A 233 14.79 34.08 12.90
CA PHE A 233 14.22 34.72 11.72
C PHE A 233 12.84 35.28 12.04
N ASN A 234 12.57 36.47 11.50
CA ASN A 234 11.23 37.07 11.60
C ASN A 234 10.79 37.57 10.21
N ASN A 235 9.52 37.38 9.90
CA ASN A 235 8.99 37.68 8.57
C ASN A 235 8.93 39.16 8.21
N VAL A 236 9.25 40.06 9.13
CA VAL A 236 9.23 41.53 8.94
C VAL A 236 10.62 42.09 8.74
N PHE A 237 11.62 41.63 9.51
CA PHE A 237 12.98 42.18 9.52
C PHE A 237 14.04 41.19 9.00
N GLY A 238 13.68 39.95 8.68
CA GLY A 238 14.65 38.93 8.25
C GLY A 238 15.30 38.16 9.39
#